data_a3e8780b94c19bce25154d74dff3d4c8
#
_entry.id   a3e8780b94c19bce25154d74dff3d4c8
#
_cell.length_a   1.000
_cell.length_b   1.000
_cell.length_c   1.000
_cell.angle_alpha   90.00
_cell.angle_beta   90.00
_cell.angle_gamma   90.00
#
_symmetry.space_group_name_H-M   'P 1'
#
loop_
_entity.id
_entity.type
_entity.pdbx_description
1 polymer ?
#
loop_
_entity_poly.entity_id
_entity_poly.type
_entity_poly.pdbx_seq_one_letter_code
_entity_poly.pdbx_strand_id
1 'polypeptide(L)'
;MLLANEVLEEIREDLAHYTATVITASSPQDAASKAILQLADFAQRESLVRDFGYASGSAYGILLDAWSPGWTRQLKGPEDLGERLRIAGGIAVAGLDSRETAERAALRYDSTSLRSAEEKRDTEQKAKVAELRKRFVDRPVLVLPNAGGSFSSSGITPIPGAGTVFPKVHVTAAWGVLEADQVLRPDDWSNITVPAPATVQGSTLEGDGWTLKIAAGWVVRAGNRPGDFQLVRDVPRQ
;
A
#
# COMPACT_ATOMS: atom_id res chain seq x y z
N MET A 1 -17.95 -8.99 -6.70
CA MET A 1 -17.36 -8.02 -7.65
C MET A 1 -15.91 -7.63 -7.28
N LEU A 2 -15.59 -7.38 -6.03
CA LEU A 2 -14.20 -7.08 -5.57
C LEU A 2 -13.22 -8.23 -5.86
N LEU A 3 -13.54 -9.47 -5.49
CA LEU A 3 -12.68 -10.64 -5.71
C LEU A 3 -12.35 -10.89 -7.20
N ALA A 4 -13.27 -10.59 -8.12
CA ALA A 4 -13.02 -10.79 -9.55
C ALA A 4 -12.05 -9.73 -10.13
N ASN A 5 -12.02 -8.52 -9.58
CA ASN A 5 -11.09 -7.48 -10.00
C ASN A 5 -9.69 -7.73 -9.41
N GLU A 6 -9.59 -8.21 -8.17
CA GLU A 6 -8.32 -8.59 -7.56
C GLU A 6 -7.65 -9.73 -8.33
N VAL A 7 -8.39 -10.77 -8.69
CA VAL A 7 -7.88 -11.88 -9.52
C VAL A 7 -7.44 -11.41 -10.91
N LEU A 8 -8.14 -10.44 -11.50
CA LEU A 8 -7.79 -9.85 -12.80
C LEU A 8 -6.47 -9.05 -12.75
N GLU A 9 -6.29 -8.27 -11.71
CA GLU A 9 -5.06 -7.50 -11.47
C GLU A 9 -3.89 -8.45 -11.20
N GLU A 10 -4.06 -9.43 -10.33
CA GLU A 10 -3.09 -10.43 -9.98
C GLU A 10 -2.58 -11.18 -11.23
N ILE A 11 -3.48 -11.68 -12.09
CA ILE A 11 -3.10 -12.39 -13.32
C ILE A 11 -2.35 -11.49 -14.30
N ARG A 12 -2.71 -10.21 -14.43
CA ARG A 12 -1.99 -9.28 -15.30
C ARG A 12 -0.55 -9.06 -14.83
N GLU A 13 -0.37 -8.89 -13.54
CA GLU A 13 0.94 -8.70 -12.92
C GLU A 13 1.77 -9.98 -13.01
N ASP A 14 1.17 -11.13 -12.75
CA ASP A 14 1.78 -12.46 -12.91
C ASP A 14 2.35 -12.67 -14.32
N LEU A 15 1.52 -12.43 -15.35
CA LEU A 15 1.93 -12.62 -16.74
C LEU A 15 2.98 -11.61 -17.19
N ALA A 16 2.90 -10.37 -16.70
CA ALA A 16 3.89 -9.35 -17.01
C ALA A 16 5.27 -9.72 -16.45
N HIS A 17 5.34 -10.18 -15.20
CA HIS A 17 6.58 -10.61 -14.56
C HIS A 17 7.15 -11.89 -15.16
N TYR A 18 6.31 -12.89 -15.42
CA TYR A 18 6.71 -14.07 -16.14
C TYR A 18 7.33 -13.71 -17.50
N THR A 19 6.64 -12.89 -18.29
CA THR A 19 7.11 -12.46 -19.60
C THR A 19 8.46 -11.74 -19.50
N ALA A 20 8.60 -10.80 -18.56
CA ALA A 20 9.85 -10.09 -18.33
C ALA A 20 10.99 -11.05 -17.95
N THR A 21 10.71 -12.01 -17.08
CA THR A 21 11.69 -13.01 -16.64
C THR A 21 12.17 -13.88 -17.80
N VAL A 22 11.25 -14.36 -18.64
CA VAL A 22 11.58 -15.21 -19.79
C VAL A 22 12.33 -14.44 -20.88
N ILE A 23 11.89 -13.22 -21.23
CA ILE A 23 12.54 -12.41 -22.28
C ILE A 23 13.96 -12.00 -21.86
N THR A 24 14.20 -11.75 -20.60
CA THR A 24 15.52 -11.34 -20.09
C THR A 24 16.45 -12.49 -19.77
N ALA A 25 15.95 -13.72 -19.81
CA ALA A 25 16.74 -14.91 -19.52
C ALA A 25 17.54 -15.37 -20.74
N SER A 26 18.76 -15.81 -20.50
CA SER A 26 19.66 -16.38 -21.52
C SER A 26 19.37 -17.87 -21.82
N SER A 27 18.64 -18.54 -20.93
CA SER A 27 18.26 -19.95 -21.03
C SER A 27 17.08 -20.27 -20.11
N PRO A 28 16.37 -21.40 -20.29
CA PRO A 28 15.35 -21.85 -19.35
C PRO A 28 15.86 -22.00 -17.90
N GLN A 29 17.11 -22.43 -17.72
CA GLN A 29 17.75 -22.56 -16.40
C GLN A 29 18.00 -21.20 -15.77
N ASP A 30 18.40 -20.19 -16.56
CA ASP A 30 18.56 -18.82 -16.12
C ASP A 30 17.21 -18.23 -15.71
N ALA A 31 16.14 -18.47 -16.47
CA ALA A 31 14.77 -18.06 -16.11
C ALA A 31 14.33 -18.66 -14.77
N ALA A 32 14.56 -19.96 -14.57
CA ALA A 32 14.24 -20.62 -13.31
C ALA A 32 15.05 -20.06 -12.14
N SER A 33 16.34 -19.79 -12.33
CA SER A 33 17.19 -19.16 -11.31
C SER A 33 16.71 -17.76 -10.93
N LYS A 34 16.32 -16.95 -11.92
CA LYS A 34 15.75 -15.63 -11.68
C LYS A 34 14.45 -15.70 -10.89
N ALA A 35 13.54 -16.62 -11.21
CA ALA A 35 12.30 -16.79 -10.46
C ALA A 35 12.55 -17.22 -9.00
N ILE A 36 13.51 -18.10 -8.75
CA ILE A 36 13.90 -18.51 -7.40
C ILE A 36 14.44 -17.30 -6.60
N LEU A 37 15.30 -16.49 -7.22
CA LEU A 37 15.83 -15.28 -6.58
C LEU A 37 14.73 -14.25 -6.30
N GLN A 38 13.77 -14.07 -7.21
CA GLN A 38 12.61 -13.21 -7.00
C GLN A 38 11.76 -13.68 -5.83
N LEU A 39 11.48 -14.99 -5.71
CA LEU A 39 10.76 -15.55 -4.57
C LEU A 39 11.52 -15.35 -3.25
N ALA A 40 12.85 -15.52 -3.25
CA ALA A 40 13.68 -15.31 -2.07
C ALA A 40 13.73 -13.84 -1.63
N ASP A 41 13.85 -12.91 -2.58
CA ASP A 41 13.78 -11.45 -2.33
C ASP A 41 12.41 -11.05 -1.79
N PHE A 42 11.38 -11.60 -2.40
CA PHE A 42 10.00 -11.33 -2.00
C PHE A 42 9.70 -11.77 -0.57
N ALA A 43 10.23 -12.92 -0.14
CA ALA A 43 10.07 -13.41 1.23
C ALA A 43 10.66 -12.47 2.30
N GLN A 44 11.52 -11.51 1.91
CA GLN A 44 12.11 -10.51 2.81
C GLN A 44 11.30 -9.21 2.88
N ARG A 45 10.26 -9.04 2.05
CA ARG A 45 9.48 -7.80 2.00
C ARG A 45 8.54 -7.67 3.19
N GLU A 46 8.27 -6.43 3.58
CA GLU A 46 7.39 -6.11 4.71
C GLU A 46 5.90 -6.38 4.44
N SER A 47 5.49 -6.45 3.17
CA SER A 47 4.09 -6.71 2.79
C SER A 47 4.02 -7.65 1.60
N LEU A 48 3.17 -8.67 1.71
CA LEU A 48 2.94 -9.67 0.66
C LEU A 48 1.66 -9.38 -0.15
N VAL A 49 0.80 -8.47 0.32
CA VAL A 49 -0.58 -8.35 -0.16
C VAL A 49 -0.68 -7.84 -1.61
N ARG A 50 0.17 -6.91 -2.04
CA ARG A 50 0.15 -6.40 -3.42
C ARG A 50 1.16 -7.05 -4.34
N ASP A 51 2.20 -7.60 -3.76
CA ASP A 51 3.38 -8.01 -4.50
C ASP A 51 3.41 -9.53 -4.74
N PHE A 52 2.43 -10.27 -4.20
CA PHE A 52 2.41 -11.74 -4.30
C PHE A 52 2.40 -12.20 -5.76
N GLY A 53 1.56 -11.61 -6.61
CA GLY A 53 1.50 -11.90 -8.04
C GLY A 53 2.81 -11.65 -8.77
N TYR A 54 3.55 -10.62 -8.40
CA TYR A 54 4.85 -10.35 -9.04
C TYR A 54 5.88 -11.49 -8.84
N ALA A 55 5.88 -12.13 -7.69
CA ALA A 55 6.83 -13.20 -7.38
C ALA A 55 6.31 -14.58 -7.82
N SER A 56 5.04 -14.87 -7.57
CA SER A 56 4.40 -16.15 -7.89
C SER A 56 4.25 -16.36 -9.39
N GLY A 57 3.92 -15.30 -10.14
CA GLY A 57 3.66 -15.37 -11.57
C GLY A 57 4.85 -15.89 -12.38
N SER A 58 6.06 -15.40 -12.09
CA SER A 58 7.28 -15.94 -12.73
C SER A 58 7.48 -17.42 -12.42
N ALA A 59 7.28 -17.83 -11.16
CA ALA A 59 7.44 -19.21 -10.75
C ALA A 59 6.39 -20.14 -11.37
N TYR A 60 5.11 -19.74 -11.34
CA TYR A 60 4.02 -20.49 -11.97
C TYR A 60 4.24 -20.64 -13.48
N GLY A 61 4.58 -19.55 -14.16
CA GLY A 61 4.80 -19.55 -15.60
C GLY A 61 5.92 -20.47 -16.03
N ILE A 62 7.05 -20.46 -15.34
CA ILE A 62 8.19 -21.33 -15.62
C ILE A 62 7.87 -22.80 -15.35
N LEU A 63 7.14 -23.11 -14.29
CA LEU A 63 6.66 -24.47 -14.03
C LEU A 63 5.67 -24.93 -15.09
N LEU A 64 4.78 -24.04 -15.55
CA LEU A 64 3.85 -24.32 -16.63
C LEU A 64 4.55 -24.53 -17.97
N ASP A 65 5.66 -23.84 -18.27
CA ASP A 65 6.48 -24.12 -19.45
C ASP A 65 7.00 -25.54 -19.47
N ALA A 66 7.37 -26.07 -18.30
CA ALA A 66 7.86 -27.43 -18.16
C ALA A 66 6.75 -28.50 -18.25
N TRP A 67 5.56 -28.21 -17.65
CA TRP A 67 4.49 -29.22 -17.50
C TRP A 67 3.39 -29.13 -18.55
N SER A 68 3.22 -27.96 -19.18
CA SER A 68 2.20 -27.69 -20.20
C SER A 68 2.78 -26.78 -21.30
N PRO A 69 3.74 -27.24 -22.13
CA PRO A 69 4.36 -26.39 -23.15
C PRO A 69 3.34 -25.68 -24.03
N GLY A 70 3.51 -24.37 -24.23
CA GLY A 70 2.60 -23.55 -25.02
C GLY A 70 1.31 -23.14 -24.29
N TRP A 71 1.27 -23.26 -22.98
CA TRP A 71 0.14 -22.90 -22.14
C TRP A 71 -0.34 -21.46 -22.34
N THR A 72 0.55 -20.51 -22.58
CA THR A 72 0.22 -19.09 -22.83
C THR A 72 -0.69 -18.90 -24.04
N ARG A 73 -0.56 -19.74 -25.10
CA ARG A 73 -1.43 -19.71 -26.28
C ARG A 73 -2.80 -20.30 -26.04
N GLN A 74 -2.98 -21.01 -24.94
CA GLN A 74 -4.24 -21.67 -24.56
C GLN A 74 -5.09 -20.79 -23.62
N LEU A 75 -4.53 -19.67 -23.12
CA LEU A 75 -5.26 -18.74 -22.28
C LEU A 75 -6.41 -18.11 -23.07
N LYS A 76 -7.63 -18.22 -22.56
CA LYS A 76 -8.85 -17.65 -23.15
C LYS A 76 -9.35 -16.42 -22.40
N GLY A 77 -8.72 -16.10 -21.29
CA GLY A 77 -9.08 -15.01 -20.40
C GLY A 77 -8.29 -15.10 -19.11
N PRO A 78 -8.71 -14.36 -18.07
CA PRO A 78 -8.11 -14.46 -16.74
C PRO A 78 -8.35 -15.87 -16.19
N GLU A 79 -7.28 -16.57 -15.87
CA GLU A 79 -7.30 -17.92 -15.29
C GLU A 79 -6.36 -17.94 -14.08
N ASP A 80 -6.74 -18.64 -13.02
CA ASP A 80 -5.86 -18.90 -11.87
C ASP A 80 -4.68 -19.78 -12.31
N LEU A 81 -3.47 -19.21 -12.31
CA LEU A 81 -2.25 -19.91 -12.73
C LEU A 81 -1.88 -21.05 -11.77
N GLY A 82 -2.20 -20.91 -10.48
CA GLY A 82 -2.00 -21.98 -9.49
C GLY A 82 -2.89 -23.18 -9.78
N GLU A 83 -4.18 -22.95 -10.09
CA GLU A 83 -5.09 -24.02 -10.46
C GLU A 83 -4.69 -24.67 -11.80
N ARG A 84 -4.26 -23.87 -12.77
CA ARG A 84 -3.72 -24.40 -14.04
C ARG A 84 -2.49 -25.27 -13.84
N LEU A 85 -1.59 -24.84 -12.96
CA LEU A 85 -0.40 -25.62 -12.60
C LEU A 85 -0.78 -26.93 -11.91
N ARG A 86 -1.75 -26.88 -10.99
CA ARG A 86 -2.28 -28.06 -10.31
C ARG A 86 -2.79 -29.10 -11.30
N ILE A 87 -3.54 -28.67 -12.30
CA ILE A 87 -4.08 -29.54 -13.36
C ILE A 87 -2.95 -30.08 -14.23
N ALA A 88 -2.03 -29.23 -14.69
CA ALA A 88 -0.91 -29.61 -15.54
C ALA A 88 0.02 -30.61 -14.86
N GLY A 89 0.25 -30.45 -13.56
CA GLY A 89 1.09 -31.35 -12.75
C GLY A 89 0.38 -32.61 -12.26
N GLY A 90 -0.92 -32.78 -12.54
CA GLY A 90 -1.70 -33.91 -12.02
C GLY A 90 -1.75 -33.94 -10.48
N ILE A 91 -1.62 -32.78 -9.83
CA ILE A 91 -1.59 -32.70 -8.37
C ILE A 91 -2.99 -32.91 -7.82
N ALA A 92 -3.20 -34.07 -7.20
CA ALA A 92 -4.45 -34.38 -6.53
C ALA A 92 -4.54 -33.59 -5.21
N VAL A 93 -5.63 -32.83 -5.06
CA VAL A 93 -5.95 -32.11 -3.81
C VAL A 93 -6.71 -33.03 -2.83
N ALA A 94 -6.82 -34.29 -3.14
CA ALA A 94 -7.52 -35.26 -2.29
C ALA A 94 -6.93 -35.28 -0.87
N GLY A 95 -7.75 -34.93 0.11
CA GLY A 95 -7.37 -34.88 1.53
C GLY A 95 -6.87 -33.53 2.07
N LEU A 96 -6.78 -32.48 1.24
CA LEU A 96 -6.53 -31.11 1.72
C LEU A 96 -7.80 -30.37 2.16
N ASP A 97 -8.95 -31.02 2.05
CA ASP A 97 -10.26 -30.45 2.41
C ASP A 97 -10.45 -30.26 3.92
N SER A 98 -9.57 -30.82 4.74
CA SER A 98 -9.58 -30.54 6.18
C SER A 98 -8.52 -29.51 6.53
N ARG A 99 -8.92 -28.50 7.33
CA ARG A 99 -8.02 -27.50 7.91
C ARG A 99 -6.79 -28.16 8.58
N GLU A 100 -7.01 -29.29 9.26
CA GLU A 100 -5.96 -30.04 9.94
C GLU A 100 -4.90 -30.60 8.98
N THR A 101 -5.31 -31.07 7.81
CA THR A 101 -4.37 -31.57 6.78
C THR A 101 -3.56 -30.45 6.18
N ALA A 102 -4.19 -29.28 5.92
CA ALA A 102 -3.50 -28.08 5.43
C ALA A 102 -2.50 -27.55 6.48
N GLU A 103 -2.89 -27.50 7.74
CA GLU A 103 -2.01 -27.09 8.84
C GLU A 103 -0.80 -28.02 9.01
N ARG A 104 -0.99 -29.33 8.92
CA ARG A 104 0.12 -30.31 8.93
C ARG A 104 1.04 -30.15 7.73
N ALA A 105 0.51 -29.92 6.54
CA ALA A 105 1.31 -29.66 5.36
C ALA A 105 2.11 -28.37 5.50
N ALA A 106 1.50 -27.30 6.01
CA ALA A 106 2.14 -26.01 6.21
C ALA A 106 3.34 -26.05 7.20
N LEU A 107 3.32 -26.96 8.18
CA LEU A 107 4.46 -27.14 9.10
C LEU A 107 5.77 -27.53 8.37
N ARG A 108 5.68 -28.20 7.22
CA ARG A 108 6.85 -28.54 6.40
C ARG A 108 7.51 -27.32 5.73
N TYR A 109 6.81 -26.22 5.68
CA TYR A 109 7.22 -24.96 5.08
C TYR A 109 7.43 -23.85 6.12
N ASP A 110 7.76 -24.22 7.35
CA ASP A 110 8.03 -23.30 8.46
C ASP A 110 6.89 -22.30 8.75
N SER A 111 5.66 -22.76 8.59
CA SER A 111 4.46 -21.92 8.79
C SER A 111 4.36 -21.35 10.21
N THR A 112 5.00 -21.96 11.22
CA THR A 112 5.01 -21.45 12.59
C THR A 112 5.79 -20.14 12.69
N SER A 113 7.00 -20.10 12.15
CA SER A 113 7.82 -18.87 12.12
C SER A 113 7.20 -17.79 11.27
N LEU A 114 6.64 -18.15 10.11
CA LEU A 114 5.91 -17.21 9.25
C LEU A 114 4.70 -16.61 9.96
N ARG A 115 3.89 -17.43 10.64
CA ARG A 115 2.73 -16.94 11.40
C ARG A 115 3.15 -15.98 12.50
N SER A 116 4.18 -16.34 13.28
CA SER A 116 4.68 -15.48 14.35
C SER A 116 5.21 -14.14 13.80
N ALA A 117 5.90 -14.16 12.66
CA ALA A 117 6.37 -12.94 12.01
C ALA A 117 5.21 -12.05 11.53
N GLU A 118 4.16 -12.65 10.95
CA GLU A 118 2.97 -11.91 10.49
C GLU A 118 2.16 -11.35 11.65
N GLU A 119 1.99 -12.09 12.74
CA GLU A 119 1.31 -11.61 13.96
C GLU A 119 2.05 -10.40 14.56
N LYS A 120 3.39 -10.42 14.55
CA LYS A 120 4.21 -9.30 14.99
C LYS A 120 4.01 -8.08 14.07
N ARG A 121 4.07 -8.28 12.75
CA ARG A 121 3.85 -7.22 11.74
C ARG A 121 2.45 -6.59 11.89
N ASP A 122 1.42 -7.43 12.04
CA ASP A 122 0.04 -6.96 12.24
C ASP A 122 -0.09 -6.12 13.52
N THR A 123 0.56 -6.55 14.60
CA THR A 123 0.58 -5.81 15.87
C THR A 123 1.28 -4.45 15.71
N GLU A 124 2.44 -4.41 15.07
CA GLU A 124 3.18 -3.18 14.80
C GLU A 124 2.40 -2.23 13.88
N GLN A 125 1.76 -2.77 12.84
CA GLN A 125 0.93 -1.99 11.94
C GLN A 125 -0.30 -1.40 12.64
N LYS A 126 -0.98 -2.18 13.48
CA LYS A 126 -2.11 -1.70 14.29
C LYS A 126 -1.68 -0.60 15.26
N ALA A 127 -0.54 -0.75 15.91
CA ALA A 127 0.01 0.27 16.79
C ALA A 127 0.33 1.57 16.03
N LYS A 128 0.96 1.47 14.84
CA LYS A 128 1.24 2.60 13.96
C LYS A 128 -0.04 3.33 13.53
N VAL A 129 -1.07 2.59 13.09
CA VAL A 129 -2.35 3.18 12.70
C VAL A 129 -3.03 3.86 13.88
N ALA A 130 -2.99 3.27 15.08
CA ALA A 130 -3.55 3.87 16.29
C ALA A 130 -2.83 5.18 16.67
N GLU A 131 -1.50 5.23 16.56
CA GLU A 131 -0.74 6.45 16.80
C GLU A 131 -1.07 7.54 15.78
N LEU A 132 -1.11 7.21 14.49
CA LEU A 132 -1.50 8.14 13.45
C LEU A 132 -2.93 8.64 13.62
N ARG A 133 -3.87 7.78 14.00
CA ARG A 133 -5.23 8.17 14.33
C ARG A 133 -5.27 9.16 15.49
N LYS A 134 -4.55 8.88 16.57
CA LYS A 134 -4.42 9.78 17.70
C LYS A 134 -3.88 11.16 17.28
N ARG A 135 -2.87 11.18 16.37
CA ARG A 135 -2.20 12.39 15.92
C ARG A 135 -3.06 13.26 15.02
N PHE A 136 -3.79 12.66 14.06
CA PHE A 136 -4.48 13.37 12.99
C PHE A 136 -6.00 13.42 13.13
N VAL A 137 -6.58 12.61 14.01
CA VAL A 137 -8.04 12.50 14.18
C VAL A 137 -8.49 12.88 15.58
N ASP A 138 -7.85 12.30 16.61
CA ASP A 138 -8.33 12.45 17.98
C ASP A 138 -7.82 13.73 18.65
N ARG A 139 -6.62 14.17 18.33
CA ARG A 139 -6.04 15.43 18.83
C ARG A 139 -6.47 16.61 17.97
N PRO A 140 -6.30 17.87 18.48
CA PRO A 140 -6.52 19.08 17.70
C PRO A 140 -5.66 19.11 16.42
N VAL A 141 -6.25 19.65 15.35
CA VAL A 141 -5.64 19.70 14.03
C VAL A 141 -5.79 21.08 13.38
N LEU A 142 -4.96 21.34 12.37
CA LEU A 142 -5.13 22.42 11.42
C LEU A 142 -5.58 21.84 10.08
N VAL A 143 -6.71 22.28 9.60
CA VAL A 143 -7.28 21.90 8.30
C VAL A 143 -6.96 22.98 7.27
N LEU A 144 -6.37 22.56 6.15
CA LEU A 144 -5.98 23.39 5.02
C LEU A 144 -6.85 23.05 3.80
N PRO A 145 -7.19 24.02 2.95
CA PRO A 145 -7.88 23.74 1.69
C PRO A 145 -7.08 22.78 0.84
N ASN A 146 -7.77 21.90 0.11
CA ASN A 146 -7.10 20.96 -0.78
C ASN A 146 -6.25 21.67 -1.82
N ALA A 147 -5.10 21.10 -2.11
CA ALA A 147 -4.20 21.52 -3.18
C ALA A 147 -3.33 20.34 -3.64
N GLY A 148 -2.87 20.42 -4.90
CA GLY A 148 -1.87 19.50 -5.42
C GLY A 148 -0.52 19.69 -4.73
N GLY A 149 0.28 18.63 -4.70
CA GLY A 149 1.62 18.64 -4.11
C GLY A 149 2.36 17.34 -4.40
N SER A 150 3.59 17.25 -3.92
CA SER A 150 4.40 16.03 -3.97
C SER A 150 4.39 15.33 -2.62
N PHE A 151 4.57 14.01 -2.65
CA PHE A 151 4.71 13.17 -1.46
C PHE A 151 5.58 11.95 -1.80
N SER A 152 6.10 11.28 -0.77
CA SER A 152 6.77 9.99 -0.96
C SER A 152 5.74 8.87 -1.15
N SER A 153 5.95 8.01 -2.14
CA SER A 153 5.13 6.80 -2.33
C SER A 153 5.39 5.72 -1.27
N SER A 154 6.54 5.79 -0.59
CA SER A 154 6.89 4.86 0.49
C SER A 154 6.35 5.33 1.84
N GLY A 155 5.69 4.46 2.57
CA GLY A 155 5.18 4.74 3.92
C GLY A 155 3.77 5.35 3.98
N ILE A 156 3.05 5.37 2.85
CA ILE A 156 1.63 5.73 2.81
C ILE A 156 0.85 4.78 3.73
N THR A 157 0.02 5.34 4.61
CA THR A 157 -0.69 4.54 5.62
C THR A 157 -2.16 4.96 5.67
N PRO A 158 -3.11 4.09 5.29
CA PRO A 158 -4.53 4.36 5.44
C PRO A 158 -4.96 4.28 6.92
N ILE A 159 -5.85 5.20 7.32
CA ILE A 159 -6.53 5.19 8.61
C ILE A 159 -8.01 4.90 8.35
N PRO A 160 -8.52 3.71 8.70
CA PRO A 160 -9.91 3.34 8.42
C PRO A 160 -10.91 4.38 8.90
N GLY A 161 -11.78 4.86 8.00
CA GLY A 161 -12.82 5.84 8.25
C GLY A 161 -12.34 7.29 8.46
N ALA A 162 -11.06 7.58 8.19
CA ALA A 162 -10.53 8.94 8.31
C ALA A 162 -9.77 9.42 7.05
N GLY A 163 -9.25 8.49 6.24
CA GLY A 163 -8.48 8.81 5.05
C GLY A 163 -7.08 8.19 5.08
N THR A 164 -6.15 8.80 4.38
CA THR A 164 -4.80 8.27 4.17
C THR A 164 -3.73 9.28 4.60
N VAL A 165 -2.74 8.80 5.35
CA VAL A 165 -1.56 9.58 5.73
C VAL A 165 -0.48 9.44 4.66
N PHE A 166 -0.06 10.58 4.12
CA PHE A 166 1.01 10.69 3.12
C PHE A 166 2.27 11.27 3.76
N PRO A 167 3.44 10.64 3.57
CA PRO A 167 4.70 11.13 4.12
C PRO A 167 5.44 12.06 3.18
N LYS A 168 6.31 12.92 3.74
CA LYS A 168 7.22 13.84 3.05
C LYS A 168 6.48 14.71 2.03
N VAL A 169 5.54 15.49 2.53
CA VAL A 169 4.62 16.27 1.69
C VAL A 169 5.15 17.68 1.51
N HIS A 170 5.16 18.14 0.26
CA HIS A 170 5.39 19.53 -0.12
C HIS A 170 4.22 20.01 -0.98
N VAL A 171 3.58 21.10 -0.55
CA VAL A 171 2.45 21.73 -1.25
C VAL A 171 2.73 23.21 -1.46
N THR A 172 2.60 23.68 -2.70
CA THR A 172 2.56 25.10 -3.04
C THR A 172 1.20 25.43 -3.60
N ALA A 173 0.49 26.36 -2.96
CA ALA A 173 -0.89 26.72 -3.32
C ALA A 173 -1.15 28.21 -3.14
N ALA A 174 -2.35 28.67 -3.54
CA ALA A 174 -2.77 30.07 -3.36
C ALA A 174 -2.79 30.52 -1.88
N TRP A 175 -2.91 29.58 -0.95
CA TRP A 175 -2.91 29.84 0.49
C TRP A 175 -1.50 29.84 1.11
N GLY A 176 -0.46 29.43 0.36
CA GLY A 176 0.91 29.42 0.84
C GLY A 176 1.70 28.16 0.50
N VAL A 177 2.71 27.89 1.31
CA VAL A 177 3.61 26.74 1.15
C VAL A 177 3.61 25.91 2.43
N LEU A 178 3.28 24.63 2.29
CA LEU A 178 3.34 23.62 3.36
C LEU A 178 4.49 22.65 3.09
N GLU A 179 5.34 22.46 4.07
CA GLU A 179 6.29 21.36 4.17
C GLU A 179 5.94 20.52 5.39
N ALA A 180 5.74 19.22 5.21
CA ALA A 180 5.34 18.34 6.29
C ALA A 180 5.95 16.94 6.15
N ASP A 181 6.37 16.40 7.30
CA ASP A 181 6.78 14.99 7.38
C ASP A 181 5.63 14.06 7.06
N GLN A 182 4.42 14.43 7.49
CA GLN A 182 3.20 13.68 7.25
C GLN A 182 1.98 14.59 7.22
N VAL A 183 1.02 14.26 6.34
CA VAL A 183 -0.31 14.87 6.33
C VAL A 183 -1.39 13.80 6.21
N LEU A 184 -2.57 14.03 6.79
CA LEU A 184 -3.76 13.24 6.51
C LEU A 184 -4.55 13.89 5.38
N ARG A 185 -4.99 13.10 4.41
CA ARG A 185 -5.99 13.45 3.41
C ARG A 185 -7.19 12.52 3.54
N PRO A 186 -8.41 13.04 3.64
CA PRO A 186 -9.61 12.22 3.60
C PRO A 186 -9.79 11.58 2.21
N ASP A 187 -10.62 10.53 2.13
CA ASP A 187 -10.81 9.75 0.90
C ASP A 187 -11.40 10.58 -0.24
N ASP A 188 -12.17 11.63 0.07
CA ASP A 188 -12.75 12.57 -0.89
C ASP A 188 -11.77 13.68 -1.34
N TRP A 189 -10.56 13.69 -0.80
CA TRP A 189 -9.53 14.69 -1.08
C TRP A 189 -9.98 16.15 -0.82
N SER A 190 -10.95 16.36 0.06
CA SER A 190 -11.53 17.69 0.31
C SER A 190 -10.56 18.68 0.96
N ASN A 191 -9.60 18.17 1.73
CA ASN A 191 -8.68 18.99 2.51
C ASN A 191 -7.34 18.30 2.78
N ILE A 192 -6.42 19.03 3.43
CA ILE A 192 -5.17 18.53 3.99
C ILE A 192 -5.20 18.81 5.48
N THR A 193 -4.90 17.82 6.29
CA THR A 193 -4.89 17.93 7.75
C THR A 193 -3.50 17.70 8.30
N VAL A 194 -3.05 18.61 9.17
CA VAL A 194 -1.81 18.48 9.97
C VAL A 194 -2.15 18.66 11.47
N PRO A 195 -1.30 18.19 12.39
CA PRO A 195 -1.49 18.47 13.82
C PRO A 195 -1.63 19.98 14.09
N ALA A 196 -2.40 20.36 15.10
CA ALA A 196 -2.56 21.76 15.44
C ALA A 196 -1.21 22.44 15.78
N PRO A 197 -0.98 23.70 15.38
CA PRO A 197 0.20 24.43 15.77
C PRO A 197 0.20 24.76 17.26
N ALA A 198 1.37 24.89 17.85
CA ALA A 198 1.50 25.34 19.25
C ALA A 198 1.02 26.78 19.44
N THR A 199 1.21 27.63 18.44
CA THR A 199 0.77 29.03 18.43
C THR A 199 0.26 29.43 17.05
N VAL A 200 -0.71 30.34 17.01
CA VAL A 200 -1.29 30.86 15.76
C VAL A 200 -0.93 32.35 15.67
N GLN A 201 0.31 32.67 15.35
CA GLN A 201 0.77 34.05 15.21
C GLN A 201 1.71 34.20 14.02
N GLY A 202 1.56 35.30 13.27
CA GLY A 202 2.40 35.60 12.11
C GLY A 202 1.99 34.89 10.83
N SER A 203 2.84 35.03 9.81
CA SER A 203 2.65 34.43 8.49
C SER A 203 3.34 33.07 8.32
N THR A 204 4.12 32.64 9.30
CA THR A 204 4.73 31.30 9.34
C THR A 204 4.29 30.59 10.60
N LEU A 205 3.67 29.43 10.43
CA LEU A 205 3.27 28.57 11.52
C LEU A 205 4.12 27.30 11.50
N GLU A 206 4.38 26.79 12.69
CA GLU A 206 5.11 25.56 12.90
C GLU A 206 4.32 24.63 13.82
N GLY A 207 4.39 23.36 13.53
CA GLY A 207 3.77 22.32 14.34
C GLY A 207 4.63 21.06 14.39
N ASP A 208 4.11 20.00 14.96
CA ASP A 208 4.78 18.72 15.07
C ASP A 208 5.03 18.12 13.69
N GLY A 209 6.26 18.25 13.19
CA GLY A 209 6.71 17.74 11.90
C GLY A 209 6.18 18.49 10.67
N TRP A 210 5.87 19.79 10.79
CA TRP A 210 5.46 20.61 9.65
C TRP A 210 5.72 22.09 9.82
N THR A 211 5.85 22.80 8.70
CA THR A 211 5.95 24.26 8.60
C THR A 211 5.02 24.75 7.50
N LEU A 212 4.26 25.81 7.79
CA LEU A 212 3.36 26.47 6.85
C LEU A 212 3.71 27.95 6.73
N LYS A 213 4.04 28.41 5.52
CA LYS A 213 4.15 29.83 5.17
C LYS A 213 2.84 30.28 4.53
N ILE A 214 2.08 31.13 5.23
CA ILE A 214 0.76 31.59 4.82
C ILE A 214 0.89 32.75 3.84
N ALA A 215 0.20 32.69 2.70
CA ALA A 215 0.15 33.74 1.72
C ALA A 215 -0.76 34.91 2.18
N ALA A 216 -0.51 36.11 1.67
CA ALA A 216 -1.36 37.28 1.93
C ALA A 216 -2.83 36.99 1.55
N GLY A 217 -3.77 37.49 2.36
CA GLY A 217 -5.21 37.27 2.19
C GLY A 217 -5.70 35.91 2.73
N TRP A 218 -4.89 35.21 3.52
CA TRP A 218 -5.28 34.01 4.25
C TRP A 218 -4.99 34.14 5.72
N VAL A 219 -5.87 33.59 6.55
CA VAL A 219 -5.77 33.62 8.00
C VAL A 219 -6.20 32.29 8.62
N VAL A 220 -5.66 31.99 9.79
CA VAL A 220 -6.09 30.84 10.58
C VAL A 220 -7.20 31.28 11.54
N ARG A 221 -8.28 30.49 11.56
CA ARG A 221 -9.42 30.67 12.47
C ARG A 221 -9.67 29.38 13.25
N ALA A 222 -10.46 29.48 14.31
CA ALA A 222 -10.95 28.30 15.04
C ALA A 222 -11.70 27.36 14.09
N GLY A 223 -11.45 26.06 14.23
CA GLY A 223 -12.14 25.01 13.49
C GLY A 223 -13.45 24.58 14.14
N ASN A 224 -13.98 23.42 13.68
CA ASN A 224 -15.28 22.93 14.13
C ASN A 224 -15.26 22.27 15.52
N ARG A 225 -14.11 21.77 15.97
CA ARG A 225 -13.94 21.18 17.30
C ARG A 225 -13.12 22.09 18.20
N PRO A 226 -13.28 22.04 19.51
CA PRO A 226 -12.41 22.75 20.44
C PRO A 226 -10.93 22.42 20.21
N GLY A 227 -10.11 23.45 19.99
CA GLY A 227 -8.69 23.32 19.72
C GLY A 227 -8.31 23.06 18.25
N ASP A 228 -9.25 22.75 17.38
CA ASP A 228 -9.01 22.70 15.94
C ASP A 228 -8.87 24.08 15.34
N PHE A 229 -8.13 24.15 14.25
CA PHE A 229 -7.94 25.33 13.42
C PHE A 229 -8.26 25.04 11.95
N GLN A 230 -8.56 26.09 11.21
CA GLN A 230 -8.76 26.04 9.76
C GLN A 230 -8.12 27.24 9.07
N LEU A 231 -7.48 27.02 7.94
CA LEU A 231 -6.96 28.07 7.09
C LEU A 231 -8.06 28.53 6.12
N VAL A 232 -8.41 29.80 6.17
CA VAL A 232 -9.48 30.38 5.36
C VAL A 232 -9.04 31.67 4.69
N ARG A 233 -9.72 32.08 3.63
CA ARG A 233 -9.53 33.42 3.06
C ARG A 233 -9.95 34.48 4.06
N ASP A 234 -9.12 35.53 4.19
CA ASP A 234 -9.47 36.71 4.96
C ASP A 234 -10.41 37.58 4.11
N VAL A 235 -11.71 37.33 4.28
CA VAL A 235 -12.74 38.17 3.65
C VAL A 235 -13.04 39.30 4.61
N PRO A 236 -12.80 40.59 4.25
CA PRO A 236 -13.21 41.71 5.08
C PRO A 236 -14.71 41.60 5.38
N ARG A 237 -15.10 41.71 6.66
CA ARG A 237 -16.52 41.83 6.99
C ARG A 237 -17.01 43.15 6.44
N GLN A 238 -17.95 43.12 5.50
CA GLN A 238 -18.71 44.25 5.06
C GLN A 238 -19.61 44.78 6.19
#